data_d6209fc2925a9fa4ad9a3c51a78f7c43
#
_entry.id   d6209fc2925a9fa4ad9a3c51a78f7c43
#
_cell.length_a   1.000
_cell.length_b   1.000
_cell.length_c   1.000
_cell.angle_alpha   90.00
_cell.angle_beta   90.00
_cell.angle_gamma   90.00
#
_symmetry.space_group_name_H-M   'P 1'
#
loop_
_entity.id
_entity.type
_entity.pdbx_description
1 polymer ?
#
loop_
_entity_poly.entity_id
_entity_poly.type
_entity_poly.pdbx_seq_one_letter_code
_entity_poly.pdbx_strand_id
1 'polypeptide(L)'
;MLFRSLSFSDGCVANITASRVSREKVRKIRFFQHSAYVSVDTLEPRAQVFRRKSVSEDTLRRIASGEIEGGLESVVDYEDLPLDRSEPLRLELESFVTAVTGKSEPVVRGEDGLRALEVAMEILRQIG
;
A
#
# COMPACT_ATOMS: atom_id res chain seq x y z
N MET A 1 13.95 -12.06 -10.92
CA MET A 1 13.19 -10.88 -10.46
C MET A 1 12.11 -10.60 -11.47
N LEU A 2 10.87 -10.49 -11.04
CA LEU A 2 9.71 -10.12 -11.85
C LEU A 2 9.39 -8.66 -11.59
N PHE A 3 9.16 -7.88 -12.63
CA PHE A 3 8.57 -6.54 -12.59
C PHE A 3 7.46 -6.45 -13.63
N ARG A 4 6.28 -6.02 -13.22
CA ARG A 4 5.13 -5.82 -14.11
C ARG A 4 4.35 -4.57 -13.71
N SER A 5 3.86 -3.87 -14.72
CA SER A 5 2.94 -2.74 -14.57
C SER A 5 1.57 -3.14 -15.12
N LEU A 6 0.54 -2.87 -14.34
CA LEU A 6 -0.86 -3.06 -14.70
C LEU A 6 -1.50 -1.68 -14.81
N SER A 7 -2.21 -1.42 -15.89
CA SER A 7 -3.00 -0.20 -16.09
C SER A 7 -4.47 -0.53 -16.03
N PHE A 8 -5.21 0.18 -15.22
CA PHE A 8 -6.65 0.01 -15.04
C PHE A 8 -7.43 1.07 -15.83
N SER A 9 -8.69 0.79 -16.12
CA SER A 9 -9.57 1.67 -16.91
C SER A 9 -9.88 3.02 -16.26
N ASP A 10 -9.74 3.10 -14.93
CA ASP A 10 -9.89 4.32 -14.15
C ASP A 10 -8.62 5.20 -14.11
N GLY A 11 -7.57 4.79 -14.82
CA GLY A 11 -6.27 5.46 -14.85
C GLY A 11 -5.33 5.07 -13.72
N CYS A 12 -5.72 4.17 -12.81
CA CYS A 12 -4.83 3.63 -11.80
C CYS A 12 -3.73 2.79 -12.44
N VAL A 13 -2.51 2.84 -11.90
CA VAL A 13 -1.39 2.01 -12.32
C VAL A 13 -0.84 1.27 -11.10
N ALA A 14 -0.73 -0.06 -11.22
CA ALA A 14 -0.09 -0.89 -10.21
C ALA A 14 1.24 -1.44 -10.73
N ASN A 15 2.31 -1.24 -9.96
CA ASN A 15 3.61 -1.83 -10.22
C ASN A 15 3.86 -2.98 -9.25
N ILE A 16 4.03 -4.18 -9.79
CA ILE A 16 4.25 -5.39 -9.01
C ILE A 16 5.69 -5.84 -9.19
N THR A 17 6.38 -6.04 -8.08
CA THR A 17 7.75 -6.57 -8.07
C THR A 17 7.80 -7.81 -7.19
N ALA A 18 8.35 -8.90 -7.70
CA ALA A 18 8.60 -10.12 -6.96
C ALA A 18 10.01 -10.65 -7.23
N SER A 19 10.71 -11.11 -6.20
CA SER A 19 12.04 -11.68 -6.32
C SER A 19 12.21 -12.85 -5.35
N ARG A 20 12.78 -13.94 -5.84
CA ARG A 20 13.17 -15.10 -5.02
C ARG A 20 14.65 -15.05 -4.60
N VAL A 21 15.42 -14.17 -5.22
CA VAL A 21 16.88 -14.04 -5.01
C VAL A 21 17.27 -12.77 -4.27
N SER A 22 16.31 -12.06 -3.72
CA SER A 22 16.56 -10.88 -2.90
C SER A 22 17.22 -11.26 -1.58
N ARG A 23 18.25 -10.51 -1.15
CA ARG A 23 18.90 -10.71 0.16
C ARG A 23 17.96 -10.45 1.32
N GLU A 24 17.05 -9.50 1.12
CA GLU A 24 16.08 -9.12 2.15
C GLU A 24 14.69 -9.60 1.78
N LYS A 25 13.96 -10.06 2.79
CA LYS A 25 12.54 -10.34 2.65
C LYS A 25 11.80 -9.01 2.70
N VAL A 26 11.03 -8.71 1.66
CA VAL A 26 10.22 -7.49 1.58
C VAL A 26 8.79 -7.87 1.24
N ARG A 27 7.83 -7.34 1.98
CA ARG A 27 6.41 -7.49 1.72
C ARG A 27 5.73 -6.15 1.98
N LYS A 28 5.87 -5.23 1.02
CA LYS A 28 5.37 -3.85 1.13
C LYS A 28 4.35 -3.54 0.05
N ILE A 29 3.30 -2.84 0.46
CA ILE A 29 2.32 -2.23 -0.44
C ILE A 29 2.46 -0.71 -0.29
N ARG A 30 2.50 0.00 -1.41
CA ARG A 30 2.62 1.45 -1.43
C ARG A 30 1.51 2.04 -2.28
N PHE A 31 0.82 3.02 -1.73
CA PHE A 31 -0.24 3.76 -2.41
C PHE A 31 0.21 5.20 -2.60
N PHE A 32 0.16 5.65 -3.86
CA PHE A 32 0.47 7.02 -4.23
C PHE A 32 -0.81 7.71 -4.65
N GLN A 33 -1.16 8.77 -3.96
CA GLN A 33 -2.29 9.63 -4.26
C GLN A 33 -1.80 11.07 -4.46
N HIS A 34 -2.65 11.94 -5.02
CA HIS A 34 -2.29 13.33 -5.30
C HIS A 34 -1.77 14.10 -4.06
N SER A 35 -2.33 13.84 -2.89
CA SER A 35 -2.01 14.56 -1.64
C SER A 35 -1.44 13.67 -0.54
N ALA A 36 -1.33 12.37 -0.77
CA ALA A 36 -0.88 11.43 0.24
C ALA A 36 -0.06 10.28 -0.36
N TYR A 37 0.85 9.78 0.45
CA TYR A 37 1.59 8.55 0.21
C TYR A 37 1.41 7.64 1.42
N VAL A 38 1.03 6.39 1.18
CA VAL A 38 0.87 5.38 2.23
C VAL A 38 1.80 4.20 1.95
N SER A 39 2.55 3.78 2.94
CA SER A 39 3.40 2.60 2.89
C SER A 39 2.98 1.62 3.98
N VAL A 40 2.62 0.41 3.58
CA VAL A 40 2.25 -0.68 4.49
C VAL A 40 3.29 -1.78 4.35
N ASP A 41 3.94 -2.13 5.46
CA ASP A 41 4.78 -3.30 5.57
C ASP A 41 4.01 -4.41 6.27
N THR A 42 3.83 -5.54 5.58
CA THR A 42 3.09 -6.68 6.13
C THR A 42 4.01 -7.76 6.71
N LEU A 43 5.31 -7.61 6.54
CA LEU A 43 6.30 -8.49 7.17
C LEU A 43 6.60 -8.02 8.61
N GLU A 44 6.83 -6.71 8.75
CA GLU A 44 6.90 -6.02 10.03
C GLU A 44 5.68 -5.11 10.12
N PRO A 45 4.59 -5.53 10.82
CA PRO A 45 3.32 -4.82 10.80
C PRO A 45 3.47 -3.34 11.14
N ARG A 46 3.50 -2.50 10.12
CA ARG A 46 3.67 -1.06 10.22
C ARG A 46 3.01 -0.35 9.05
N ALA A 47 2.27 0.70 9.32
CA ALA A 47 1.73 1.58 8.29
C ALA A 47 2.21 3.00 8.51
N GLN A 48 2.67 3.64 7.45
CA GLN A 48 3.18 5.01 7.45
C GLN A 48 2.36 5.83 6.48
N VAL A 49 1.89 6.97 6.92
CA VAL A 49 1.12 7.90 6.11
C VAL A 49 1.83 9.24 6.04
N PHE A 50 2.07 9.69 4.83
CA PHE A 50 2.65 11.00 4.54
C PHE A 50 1.59 11.82 3.82
N ARG A 51 1.22 12.97 4.35
CA ARG A 51 0.26 13.90 3.75
C ARG A 51 0.93 15.21 3.41
N ARG A 52 0.67 15.73 2.22
CA ARG A 52 1.13 17.05 1.86
C ARG A 52 0.35 18.10 2.63
N LYS A 53 1.05 18.97 3.35
CA LYS A 53 0.47 20.14 3.98
C LYS A 53 0.02 21.16 2.92
N SER A 54 -1.06 21.88 3.19
CA SER A 54 -1.41 23.07 2.45
C SER A 54 -0.48 24.19 2.88
N VAL A 55 0.60 24.40 2.13
CA VAL A 55 1.57 25.47 2.38
C VAL A 55 1.38 26.54 1.33
N SER A 56 1.38 27.82 1.73
CA SER A 56 1.27 28.94 0.79
C SER A 56 2.47 29.00 -0.14
N GLU A 57 2.28 29.53 -1.36
CA GLU A 57 3.39 29.72 -2.31
C GLU A 57 4.51 30.60 -1.73
N ASP A 58 4.15 31.60 -0.91
CA ASP A 58 5.12 32.45 -0.24
C ASP A 58 5.99 31.65 0.73
N THR A 59 5.40 30.78 1.52
CA THR A 59 6.13 29.89 2.43
C THR A 59 7.05 28.94 1.66
N LEU A 60 6.61 28.38 0.52
CA LEU A 60 7.46 27.53 -0.31
C LEU A 60 8.64 28.30 -0.90
N ARG A 61 8.45 29.54 -1.34
CA ARG A 61 9.54 30.41 -1.82
C ARG A 61 10.55 30.71 -0.73
N ARG A 62 10.09 31.00 0.47
CA ARG A 62 10.96 31.30 1.63
C ARG A 62 11.74 30.09 2.11
N ILE A 63 11.17 28.89 1.99
CA ILE A 63 11.88 27.63 2.23
C ILE A 63 12.95 27.42 1.14
N ALA A 64 12.59 27.64 -0.13
CA ALA A 64 13.48 27.45 -1.28
C ALA A 64 14.63 28.47 -1.29
N SER A 65 14.41 29.70 -0.76
CA SER A 65 15.44 30.73 -0.62
C SER A 65 16.34 30.54 0.61
N GLY A 66 16.00 29.59 1.50
CA GLY A 66 16.75 29.38 2.75
C GLY A 66 16.45 30.40 3.87
N GLU A 67 15.42 31.22 3.68
CA GLU A 67 14.99 32.21 4.70
C GLU A 67 14.31 31.54 5.91
N ILE A 68 13.72 30.38 5.70
CA ILE A 68 13.12 29.56 6.75
C ILE A 68 13.85 28.21 6.75
N GLU A 69 14.41 27.83 7.89
CA GLU A 69 14.86 26.46 8.10
C GLU A 69 13.65 25.53 8.04
N GLY A 70 13.45 24.89 6.90
CA GLY A 70 12.34 23.97 6.66
C GLY A 70 12.80 22.78 5.86
N GLY A 71 12.91 21.64 6.52
CA GLY A 71 13.06 20.36 5.85
C GLY A 71 11.71 19.85 5.31
N LEU A 72 11.67 18.60 4.85
CA LEU A 72 10.45 17.90 4.41
C LEU A 72 9.31 17.97 5.45
N GLU A 73 9.64 18.07 6.72
CA GLU A 73 8.70 18.17 7.85
C GLU A 73 7.82 19.43 7.81
N SER A 74 8.28 20.49 7.15
CA SER A 74 7.50 21.73 7.00
C SER A 74 6.40 21.62 5.93
N VAL A 75 6.53 20.70 4.98
CA VAL A 75 5.62 20.52 3.85
C VAL A 75 4.89 19.18 3.85
N VAL A 76 5.27 18.27 4.74
CA VAL A 76 4.69 16.92 4.85
C VAL A 76 4.34 16.63 6.31
N ASP A 77 3.10 16.18 6.53
CA ASP A 77 2.71 15.55 7.79
C ASP A 77 3.06 14.07 7.71
N TYR A 78 3.68 13.57 8.76
CA TYR A 78 4.03 12.16 8.92
C TYR A 78 3.27 11.56 10.10
N GLU A 79 2.67 10.40 9.85
CA GLU A 79 1.96 9.63 10.86
C GLU A 79 2.41 8.17 10.76
N ASP A 80 2.85 7.61 11.87
CA ASP A 80 3.16 6.18 12.01
C ASP A 80 2.00 5.50 12.74
N LEU A 81 1.26 4.66 12.02
CA LEU A 81 0.12 3.95 12.57
C LEU A 81 0.60 2.62 13.14
N PRO A 82 0.54 2.42 14.47
CA PRO A 82 0.84 1.14 15.06
C PRO A 82 -0.19 0.11 14.59
N LEU A 83 0.26 -0.96 13.98
CA LEU A 83 -0.58 -2.10 13.61
C LEU A 83 -0.51 -3.16 14.69
N ASP A 84 -1.64 -3.81 14.94
CA ASP A 84 -1.69 -4.95 15.84
C ASP A 84 -0.87 -6.12 15.25
N ARG A 85 -0.06 -6.76 16.07
CA ARG A 85 0.75 -7.93 15.69
C ARG A 85 -0.03 -9.23 15.81
N SER A 86 -1.28 -9.21 15.41
CA SER A 86 -2.11 -10.41 15.34
C SER A 86 -1.59 -11.37 14.27
N GLU A 87 -1.73 -12.65 14.52
CA GLU A 87 -1.37 -13.68 13.54
C GLU A 87 -2.33 -13.63 12.35
N PRO A 88 -1.85 -13.37 11.10
CA PRO A 88 -2.72 -13.17 9.95
C PRO A 88 -3.65 -14.36 9.67
N LEU A 89 -3.14 -15.60 9.78
CA LEU A 89 -3.94 -16.81 9.55
C LEU A 89 -5.08 -16.93 10.57
N ARG A 90 -4.83 -16.59 11.82
CA ARG A 90 -5.86 -16.59 12.84
C ARG A 90 -6.98 -15.60 12.51
N LEU A 91 -6.63 -14.38 12.12
CA LEU A 91 -7.62 -13.36 11.72
C LEU A 91 -8.44 -13.80 10.51
N GLU A 92 -7.81 -14.45 9.53
CA GLU A 92 -8.49 -15.01 8.36
C GLU A 92 -9.50 -16.07 8.76
N LEU A 93 -9.10 -17.03 9.60
CA LEU A 93 -9.99 -18.10 10.07
C LEU A 93 -11.13 -17.56 10.94
N GLU A 94 -10.88 -16.61 11.84
CA GLU A 94 -11.91 -15.96 12.65
C GLU A 94 -12.93 -15.22 11.77
N SER A 95 -12.45 -14.50 10.75
CA SER A 95 -13.30 -13.82 9.76
C SER A 95 -14.17 -14.80 8.99
N PHE A 96 -13.58 -15.90 8.52
CA PHE A 96 -14.29 -16.96 7.81
C PHE A 96 -15.40 -17.61 8.67
N VAL A 97 -15.06 -18.01 9.90
CA VAL A 97 -16.04 -18.60 10.84
C VAL A 97 -17.18 -17.63 11.14
N THR A 98 -16.84 -16.35 11.31
CA THR A 98 -17.84 -15.30 11.58
C THR A 98 -18.80 -15.15 10.40
N ALA A 99 -18.28 -15.19 9.17
CA ALA A 99 -19.10 -15.10 7.96
C ALA A 99 -19.99 -16.34 7.79
N VAL A 100 -19.44 -17.55 7.93
CA VAL A 100 -20.19 -18.82 7.79
C VAL A 100 -21.32 -18.93 8.83
N THR A 101 -21.11 -18.40 10.03
CA THR A 101 -22.16 -18.38 11.07
C THR A 101 -23.20 -17.26 10.89
N GLY A 102 -23.15 -16.53 9.77
CA GLY A 102 -24.11 -15.49 9.41
C GLY A 102 -24.05 -14.22 10.27
N LYS A 103 -22.93 -13.99 10.98
CA LYS A 103 -22.73 -12.81 11.83
C LYS A 103 -22.18 -11.60 11.08
N SER A 104 -21.53 -11.83 9.95
CA SER A 104 -21.02 -10.77 9.08
C SER A 104 -20.85 -11.28 7.64
N GLU A 105 -20.73 -10.34 6.69
CA GLU A 105 -20.24 -10.65 5.35
C GLU A 105 -18.73 -10.93 5.39
N PRO A 106 -18.20 -11.80 4.51
CA PRO A 106 -16.77 -12.04 4.43
C PRO A 106 -16.05 -10.78 3.95
N VAL A 107 -14.92 -10.44 4.55
CA VAL A 107 -14.09 -9.28 4.18
C VAL A 107 -13.57 -9.40 2.74
N VAL A 108 -13.21 -10.61 2.33
CA VAL A 108 -12.81 -10.95 0.95
C VAL A 108 -13.76 -12.03 0.45
N ARG A 109 -14.49 -11.75 -0.62
CA ARG A 109 -15.43 -12.68 -1.23
C ARG A 109 -14.72 -13.62 -2.22
N GLY A 110 -15.37 -14.72 -2.58
CA GLY A 110 -14.83 -15.65 -3.56
C GLY A 110 -14.57 -15.00 -4.92
N GLU A 111 -15.42 -14.05 -5.34
CA GLU A 111 -15.27 -13.29 -6.56
C GLU A 111 -14.02 -12.40 -6.56
N ASP A 112 -13.64 -11.83 -5.41
CA ASP A 112 -12.44 -11.01 -5.26
C ASP A 112 -11.19 -11.88 -5.40
N GLY A 113 -11.23 -13.09 -4.80
CA GLY A 113 -10.17 -14.09 -4.95
C GLY A 113 -10.04 -14.58 -6.41
N LEU A 114 -11.16 -14.81 -7.11
CA LEU A 114 -11.16 -15.19 -8.51
C LEU A 114 -10.53 -14.10 -9.38
N ARG A 115 -10.93 -12.84 -9.21
CA ARG A 115 -10.34 -11.72 -9.97
C ARG A 115 -8.84 -11.59 -9.74
N ALA A 116 -8.37 -11.75 -8.50
CA ALA A 116 -6.94 -11.72 -8.19
C ALA A 116 -6.19 -12.86 -8.91
N LEU A 117 -6.78 -14.05 -8.96
CA LEU A 117 -6.22 -15.19 -9.66
C LEU A 117 -6.20 -14.99 -11.19
N GLU A 118 -7.24 -14.42 -11.76
CA GLU A 118 -7.30 -14.08 -13.19
C GLU A 118 -6.16 -13.13 -13.60
N VAL A 119 -5.93 -12.08 -12.81
CA VAL A 119 -4.80 -11.15 -13.02
C VAL A 119 -3.46 -11.87 -12.90
N ALA A 120 -3.29 -12.73 -11.90
CA ALA A 120 -2.07 -13.50 -11.71
C ALA A 120 -1.80 -14.45 -12.90
N MET A 121 -2.83 -15.10 -13.41
CA MET A 121 -2.73 -16.00 -14.58
C MET A 121 -2.39 -15.22 -15.85
N GLU A 122 -2.95 -14.04 -16.03
CA GLU A 122 -2.60 -13.16 -17.17
C GLU A 122 -1.13 -12.72 -17.12
N ILE A 123 -0.64 -12.34 -15.93
CA ILE A 123 0.78 -12.04 -15.73
C ILE A 123 1.66 -13.24 -16.07
N LEU A 124 1.27 -14.46 -15.65
CA LEU A 124 2.02 -15.66 -15.92
C LEU A 124 2.08 -15.98 -17.42
N ARG A 125 0.99 -15.81 -18.16
CA ARG A 125 0.97 -16.00 -19.63
C ARG A 125 1.94 -15.07 -20.36
N GLN A 126 2.14 -13.85 -19.84
CA GLN A 126 3.05 -12.88 -20.46
C GLN A 126 4.53 -13.09 -20.07
N ILE A 127 4.81 -13.91 -19.08
CA ILE A 127 6.17 -14.27 -18.68
C ILE A 127 6.71 -15.43 -19.52
N GLY A 128 5.83 -16.27 -20.01
CA GLY A 128 5.98 -17.35 -20.99
C GLY A 128 6.96 -18.37 -20.69
#